data_92a8e48059b4b7f934451bf0f8c0e31e
#
_entry.id   92a8e48059b4b7f934451bf0f8c0e31e
#
_cell.length_a   1.000
_cell.length_b   1.000
_cell.length_c   1.000
_cell.angle_alpha   90.00
_cell.angle_beta   90.00
_cell.angle_gamma   90.00
#
_symmetry.space_group_name_H-M   'P 1'
#
loop_
_entity.id
_entity.type
_entity.pdbx_description
1 polymer ?
#
loop_
_entity_poly.entity_id
_entity_poly.type
_entity_poly.pdbx_seq_one_letter_code
_entity_poly.pdbx_strand_id
1 'polypeptide(L)'
;MSFSTWRFSTLLLAVALAVPAAAQAELPEIVLSVGGHPLTAEVAHTEPARTQGLMHRRILPENRGMLFVFADVSRHAMWMMNTNIPLSVAFLDERGVIINIADMKPHTQDTHPAAKPAKYALEVNRGWFEKRGIRPGARIEGIERGPPGR
;
A
#
# COMPACT_ATOMS: atom_id res chain seq x y z
N MET A 1 -72.98 20.91 22.65
CA MET A 1 -72.42 19.67 22.05
C MET A 1 -71.05 20.00 21.50
N SER A 2 -69.95 19.60 22.19
CA SER A 2 -68.61 19.95 21.84
C SER A 2 -67.94 18.65 21.34
N PHE A 3 -67.55 18.60 20.07
CA PHE A 3 -66.83 17.48 19.51
C PHE A 3 -65.30 17.70 19.64
N SER A 4 -64.66 16.95 20.52
CA SER A 4 -63.22 16.95 20.72
C SER A 4 -62.56 16.07 19.65
N THR A 5 -61.81 16.67 18.74
CA THR A 5 -61.04 15.95 17.70
C THR A 5 -59.69 15.58 18.26
N TRP A 6 -59.48 14.31 18.55
CA TRP A 6 -58.18 13.73 18.90
C TRP A 6 -57.33 13.60 17.65
N ARG A 7 -56.20 14.33 17.61
CA ARG A 7 -55.18 14.21 16.57
C ARG A 7 -54.15 13.18 17.07
N PHE A 8 -54.16 11.99 16.44
CA PHE A 8 -53.10 11.05 16.64
C PHE A 8 -51.87 11.49 15.82
N SER A 9 -50.81 11.96 16.49
CA SER A 9 -49.50 12.20 15.89
C SER A 9 -48.76 10.86 15.81
N THR A 10 -48.67 10.32 14.63
CA THR A 10 -47.83 9.13 14.36
C THR A 10 -46.37 9.58 14.30
N LEU A 11 -45.60 9.26 15.34
CA LEU A 11 -44.16 9.45 15.40
C LEU A 11 -43.51 8.35 14.57
N LEU A 12 -43.04 8.66 13.34
CA LEU A 12 -42.24 7.78 12.52
C LEU A 12 -40.81 7.74 13.06
N LEU A 13 -40.49 6.68 13.78
CA LEU A 13 -39.12 6.40 14.25
C LEU A 13 -38.29 5.91 13.06
N ALA A 14 -37.49 6.81 12.47
CA ALA A 14 -36.53 6.43 11.44
C ALA A 14 -35.36 5.67 12.09
N VAL A 15 -35.36 4.36 11.96
CA VAL A 15 -34.20 3.52 12.32
C VAL A 15 -33.15 3.69 11.25
N ALA A 16 -32.14 4.51 11.53
CA ALA A 16 -30.94 4.60 10.70
C ALA A 16 -30.15 3.30 10.86
N LEU A 17 -30.21 2.43 9.85
CA LEU A 17 -29.33 1.28 9.73
C LEU A 17 -27.90 1.79 9.49
N ALA A 18 -27.09 1.83 10.53
CA ALA A 18 -25.65 2.05 10.41
C ALA A 18 -25.06 0.83 9.68
N VAL A 19 -24.72 1.00 8.41
CA VAL A 19 -23.92 0.01 7.66
C VAL A 19 -22.55 0.02 8.30
N PRO A 20 -22.05 -1.11 8.86
CA PRO A 20 -20.69 -1.15 9.39
C PRO A 20 -19.73 -0.87 8.24
N ALA A 21 -18.89 0.15 8.37
CA ALA A 21 -17.74 0.33 7.49
C ALA A 21 -16.95 -0.97 7.56
N ALA A 22 -16.83 -1.68 6.44
CA ALA A 22 -16.02 -2.89 6.37
C ALA A 22 -14.62 -2.52 6.84
N ALA A 23 -14.23 -2.99 8.02
CA ALA A 23 -12.89 -2.83 8.53
C ALA A 23 -11.96 -3.44 7.47
N GLN A 24 -11.11 -2.61 6.85
CA GLN A 24 -10.07 -3.12 5.96
C GLN A 24 -9.22 -4.08 6.77
N ALA A 25 -9.16 -5.34 6.34
CA ALA A 25 -8.32 -6.33 7.00
C ALA A 25 -6.89 -5.78 7.03
N GLU A 26 -6.30 -5.74 8.22
CA GLU A 26 -4.91 -5.31 8.38
C GLU A 26 -4.01 -6.21 7.53
N LEU A 27 -3.12 -5.59 6.75
CA LEU A 27 -2.16 -6.32 5.96
C LEU A 27 -1.12 -6.96 6.88
N PRO A 28 -0.60 -8.15 6.53
CA PRO A 28 0.54 -8.72 7.24
C PRO A 28 1.71 -7.75 7.27
N GLU A 29 2.43 -7.68 8.37
CA GLU A 29 3.65 -6.87 8.50
C GLU A 29 4.86 -7.77 8.67
N ILE A 30 5.97 -7.41 8.03
CA ILE A 30 7.26 -8.08 8.17
C ILE A 30 8.37 -7.07 8.39
N VAL A 31 9.42 -7.49 9.06
CA VAL A 31 10.64 -6.68 9.19
C VAL A 31 11.64 -7.09 8.11
N LEU A 32 12.01 -6.14 7.28
CA LEU A 32 13.03 -6.29 6.24
C LEU A 32 14.36 -5.70 6.71
N SER A 33 15.47 -6.21 6.17
CA SER A 33 16.76 -5.56 6.25
C SER A 33 17.16 -5.08 4.85
N VAL A 34 17.30 -3.78 4.69
CA VAL A 34 17.59 -3.13 3.42
C VAL A 34 18.95 -2.43 3.53
N GLY A 35 20.01 -3.04 3.00
CA GLY A 35 21.37 -2.53 3.16
C GLY A 35 21.80 -2.40 4.63
N GLY A 36 21.35 -3.33 5.49
CA GLY A 36 21.60 -3.31 6.94
C GLY A 36 20.67 -2.39 7.75
N HIS A 37 19.75 -1.66 7.09
CA HIS A 37 18.78 -0.80 7.76
C HIS A 37 17.45 -1.54 7.96
N PRO A 38 16.91 -1.61 9.20
CA PRO A 38 15.62 -2.25 9.44
C PRO A 38 14.48 -1.39 8.89
N LEU A 39 13.50 -2.05 8.28
CA LEU A 39 12.29 -1.47 7.72
C LEU A 39 11.10 -2.38 8.04
N THR A 40 10.05 -1.86 8.63
CA THR A 40 8.79 -2.60 8.77
C THR A 40 7.93 -2.36 7.54
N ALA A 41 7.59 -3.42 6.81
CA ALA A 41 6.78 -3.34 5.61
C ALA A 41 5.44 -4.05 5.79
N GLU A 42 4.35 -3.38 5.44
CA GLU A 42 3.07 -4.03 5.18
C GLU A 42 3.18 -4.84 3.88
N VAL A 43 2.54 -6.00 3.82
CA VAL A 43 2.67 -6.90 2.65
C VAL A 43 1.39 -6.91 1.81
N ALA A 44 1.44 -6.26 0.67
CA ALA A 44 0.38 -6.27 -0.34
C ALA A 44 0.55 -7.50 -1.26
N HIS A 45 -0.01 -8.64 -0.87
CA HIS A 45 0.17 -9.91 -1.55
C HIS A 45 -1.06 -10.41 -2.32
N THR A 46 -2.18 -9.72 -2.21
CA THR A 46 -3.41 -9.99 -2.97
C THR A 46 -3.66 -8.89 -4.00
N GLU A 47 -4.41 -9.18 -5.06
CA GLU A 47 -4.73 -8.17 -6.08
C GLU A 47 -5.42 -6.92 -5.48
N PRO A 48 -6.46 -7.03 -4.62
CA PRO A 48 -7.06 -5.85 -3.99
C PRO A 48 -6.06 -5.05 -3.16
N ALA A 49 -5.17 -5.71 -2.40
CA ALA A 49 -4.17 -5.04 -1.58
C ALA A 49 -3.13 -4.30 -2.45
N ARG A 50 -2.67 -4.92 -3.54
CA ARG A 50 -1.76 -4.27 -4.50
C ARG A 50 -2.41 -3.09 -5.20
N THR A 51 -3.67 -3.22 -5.60
CA THR A 51 -4.44 -2.12 -6.23
C THR A 51 -4.60 -0.94 -5.29
N GLN A 52 -4.92 -1.21 -4.02
CA GLN A 52 -5.04 -0.18 -2.99
C GLN A 52 -3.69 0.49 -2.68
N GLY A 53 -2.64 -0.30 -2.48
CA GLY A 53 -1.32 0.20 -2.12
C GLY A 53 -1.37 1.22 -0.97
N LEU A 54 -0.62 2.31 -1.11
CA LEU A 54 -0.56 3.44 -0.17
C LEU A 54 -1.54 4.58 -0.50
N MET A 55 -2.54 4.33 -1.37
CA MET A 55 -3.55 5.33 -1.73
C MET A 55 -4.26 5.89 -0.48
N HIS A 56 -4.59 7.18 -0.54
CA HIS A 56 -5.32 7.94 0.47
C HIS A 56 -4.63 8.11 1.82
N ARG A 57 -3.45 7.55 2.04
CA ARG A 57 -2.67 7.78 3.26
C ARG A 57 -2.10 9.19 3.28
N ARG A 58 -2.01 9.78 4.47
CA ARG A 58 -1.46 11.12 4.66
C ARG A 58 0.00 11.11 5.08
N ILE A 59 0.42 10.07 5.78
CA ILE A 59 1.78 9.91 6.30
C ILE A 59 2.24 8.47 6.14
N LEU A 60 3.54 8.30 6.00
CA LEU A 60 4.25 7.03 6.13
C LEU A 60 5.43 7.29 7.07
N PRO A 61 5.49 6.66 8.27
CA PRO A 61 6.62 6.83 9.18
C PRO A 61 7.95 6.47 8.50
N GLU A 62 9.06 7.07 8.94
CA GLU A 62 10.36 7.02 8.22
C GLU A 62 10.83 5.61 7.89
N ASN A 63 10.73 4.67 8.83
CA ASN A 63 11.18 3.29 8.64
C ASN A 63 10.01 2.32 8.40
N ARG A 64 8.98 2.81 7.72
CA ARG A 64 7.83 2.04 7.26
C ARG A 64 7.77 2.04 5.75
N GLY A 65 7.20 0.98 5.20
CA GLY A 65 7.01 0.84 3.76
C GLY A 65 5.91 -0.16 3.42
N MET A 66 5.75 -0.42 2.14
CA MET A 66 4.86 -1.48 1.64
C MET A 66 5.61 -2.35 0.65
N LEU A 67 5.62 -3.66 0.92
CA LEU A 67 6.13 -4.68 0.02
C LEU A 67 4.99 -5.25 -0.82
N PHE A 68 5.04 -5.02 -2.11
CA PHE A 68 4.15 -5.62 -3.10
C PHE A 68 4.73 -6.97 -3.50
N VAL A 69 3.95 -8.04 -3.35
CA VAL A 69 4.31 -9.39 -3.78
C VAL A 69 3.44 -9.75 -4.97
N PHE A 70 4.02 -9.75 -6.16
CA PHE A 70 3.30 -10.06 -7.39
C PHE A 70 3.04 -11.57 -7.52
N ALA A 71 1.93 -11.94 -8.16
CA ALA A 71 1.62 -13.35 -8.39
C ALA A 71 2.61 -13.98 -9.38
N ASP A 72 3.00 -13.23 -10.40
CA ASP A 72 3.93 -13.64 -11.47
C ASP A 72 5.23 -12.81 -11.43
N VAL A 73 6.18 -13.22 -12.27
CA VAL A 73 7.43 -12.49 -12.52
C VAL A 73 7.33 -11.84 -13.88
N SER A 74 7.11 -10.54 -13.91
CA SER A 74 6.97 -9.78 -15.15
C SER A 74 7.43 -8.33 -14.99
N ARG A 75 7.39 -7.52 -16.06
CA ARG A 75 7.71 -6.09 -15.99
C ARG A 75 6.52 -5.32 -15.43
N HIS A 76 6.35 -5.40 -14.12
CA HIS A 76 5.36 -4.61 -13.40
C HIS A 76 5.71 -3.12 -13.45
N ALA A 77 4.70 -2.27 -13.29
CA ALA A 77 4.85 -0.83 -13.17
C ALA A 77 4.02 -0.29 -12.02
N MET A 78 4.51 0.79 -11.39
CA MET A 78 3.83 1.49 -10.31
C MET A 78 3.40 2.87 -10.78
N TRP A 79 2.40 3.44 -10.16
CA TRP A 79 1.89 4.78 -10.40
C TRP A 79 1.48 5.46 -9.09
N MET A 80 1.20 6.76 -9.14
CA MET A 80 0.90 7.54 -7.95
C MET A 80 -0.55 8.06 -7.91
N MET A 81 -1.47 7.40 -8.64
CA MET A 81 -2.88 7.77 -8.60
C MET A 81 -3.42 7.69 -7.17
N ASN A 82 -4.12 8.72 -6.72
CA ASN A 82 -4.70 8.83 -5.38
C ASN A 82 -3.69 8.67 -4.22
N THR A 83 -2.40 8.84 -4.47
CA THR A 83 -1.33 8.71 -3.47
C THR A 83 -0.79 10.08 -3.10
N ASN A 84 -0.95 10.48 -1.83
CA ASN A 84 -0.58 11.82 -1.34
C ASN A 84 0.89 11.92 -0.92
N ILE A 85 1.52 10.80 -0.60
CA ILE A 85 2.87 10.73 -0.04
C ILE A 85 3.87 10.63 -1.18
N PRO A 86 4.91 11.49 -1.25
CA PRO A 86 6.03 11.29 -2.18
C PRO A 86 6.74 9.98 -1.84
N LEU A 87 6.92 9.09 -2.80
CA LEU A 87 7.47 7.75 -2.61
C LEU A 87 8.69 7.51 -3.50
N SER A 88 9.54 6.58 -3.06
CA SER A 88 10.50 5.87 -3.90
C SER A 88 10.09 4.41 -3.99
N VAL A 89 10.17 3.81 -5.17
CA VAL A 89 9.93 2.39 -5.38
C VAL A 89 11.21 1.69 -5.81
N ALA A 90 11.52 0.55 -5.18
CA ALA A 90 12.55 -0.39 -5.64
C ALA A 90 11.86 -1.64 -6.19
N PHE A 91 12.13 -1.99 -7.44
CA PHE A 91 11.73 -3.26 -8.02
C PHE A 91 12.78 -4.33 -7.73
N LEU A 92 12.33 -5.54 -7.37
CA LEU A 92 13.20 -6.63 -6.94
C LEU A 92 12.96 -7.89 -7.77
N ASP A 93 14.03 -8.62 -8.02
CA ASP A 93 13.94 -9.95 -8.61
C ASP A 93 13.45 -11.00 -7.59
N GLU A 94 13.32 -12.26 -8.00
CA GLU A 94 12.88 -13.37 -7.13
C GLU A 94 13.79 -13.61 -5.94
N ARG A 95 15.05 -13.18 -6.00
CA ARG A 95 16.03 -13.31 -4.92
C ARG A 95 16.06 -12.10 -3.98
N GLY A 96 15.20 -11.11 -4.22
CA GLY A 96 15.17 -9.88 -3.45
C GLY A 96 16.29 -8.88 -3.82
N VAL A 97 16.92 -9.03 -4.98
CA VAL A 97 17.94 -8.10 -5.46
C VAL A 97 17.27 -6.92 -6.17
N ILE A 98 17.64 -5.70 -5.82
CA ILE A 98 17.10 -4.48 -6.43
C ILE A 98 17.52 -4.39 -7.89
N ILE A 99 16.52 -4.34 -8.77
CA ILE A 99 16.69 -4.18 -10.23
C ILE A 99 16.89 -2.70 -10.58
N ASN A 100 15.96 -1.85 -10.14
CA ASN A 100 15.98 -0.41 -10.32
C ASN A 100 15.19 0.28 -9.22
N ILE A 101 15.48 1.58 -9.02
CA ILE A 101 14.78 2.45 -8.08
C ILE A 101 14.26 3.65 -8.87
N ALA A 102 13.04 4.09 -8.56
CA ALA A 102 12.45 5.30 -9.13
C ALA A 102 11.79 6.15 -8.04
N ASP A 103 11.97 7.47 -8.14
CA ASP A 103 11.23 8.43 -7.35
C ASP A 103 9.92 8.77 -8.04
N MET A 104 8.84 8.81 -7.26
CA MET A 104 7.49 8.98 -7.75
C MET A 104 6.84 10.22 -7.14
N LYS A 105 6.22 11.04 -8.01
CA LYS A 105 5.55 12.28 -7.61
C LYS A 105 4.08 12.01 -7.28
N PRO A 106 3.55 12.53 -6.16
CA PRO A 106 2.15 12.39 -5.79
C PRO A 106 1.17 12.79 -6.91
N HIS A 107 0.05 12.08 -6.98
CA HIS A 107 -1.06 12.36 -7.88
C HIS A 107 -0.74 12.32 -9.38
N THR A 108 0.39 11.75 -9.78
CA THR A 108 0.69 11.54 -11.21
C THR A 108 0.18 10.18 -11.69
N GLN A 109 -0.16 10.10 -12.96
CA GLN A 109 -0.53 8.86 -13.65
C GLN A 109 0.64 8.30 -14.48
N ASP A 110 1.80 8.93 -14.38
CA ASP A 110 3.02 8.42 -15.01
C ASP A 110 3.33 7.03 -14.47
N THR A 111 3.64 6.11 -15.34
CA THR A 111 4.03 4.76 -14.96
C THR A 111 5.52 4.66 -14.75
N HIS A 112 5.92 4.02 -13.66
CA HIS A 112 7.31 3.73 -13.32
C HIS A 112 7.54 2.22 -13.47
N PRO A 113 8.11 1.75 -14.61
CA PRO A 113 8.25 0.32 -14.87
C PRO A 113 9.49 -0.27 -14.20
N ALA A 114 9.41 -1.56 -13.89
CA ALA A 114 10.58 -2.37 -13.63
C ALA A 114 11.45 -2.47 -14.88
N ALA A 115 12.76 -2.28 -14.74
CA ALA A 115 13.72 -2.36 -15.85
C ALA A 115 13.88 -3.81 -16.39
N LYS A 116 13.59 -4.80 -15.55
CA LYS A 116 13.58 -6.23 -15.85
C LYS A 116 12.37 -6.89 -15.18
N PRO A 117 12.02 -8.15 -15.51
CA PRO A 117 11.00 -8.88 -14.78
C PRO A 117 11.26 -8.87 -13.28
N ALA A 118 10.24 -8.46 -12.50
CA ALA A 118 10.30 -8.30 -11.06
C ALA A 118 9.26 -9.19 -10.37
N LYS A 119 9.61 -9.72 -9.20
CA LYS A 119 8.72 -10.47 -8.32
C LYS A 119 8.13 -9.61 -7.22
N TYR A 120 8.86 -8.54 -6.84
CA TYR A 120 8.46 -7.65 -5.75
C TYR A 120 8.71 -6.19 -6.12
N ALA A 121 7.98 -5.30 -5.42
CA ALA A 121 8.29 -3.88 -5.37
C ALA A 121 8.22 -3.43 -3.91
N LEU A 122 9.15 -2.58 -3.49
CA LEU A 122 9.16 -1.98 -2.15
C LEU A 122 9.00 -0.48 -2.27
N GLU A 123 7.88 0.05 -1.75
CA GLU A 123 7.62 1.48 -1.63
C GLU A 123 7.99 1.98 -0.24
N VAL A 124 8.70 3.10 -0.22
CA VAL A 124 9.14 3.83 0.98
C VAL A 124 9.01 5.34 0.75
N ASN A 125 9.18 6.14 1.80
CA ASN A 125 9.28 7.58 1.65
C ASN A 125 10.33 7.96 0.60
N ARG A 126 10.03 8.96 -0.21
CA ARG A 126 10.94 9.46 -1.25
C ARG A 126 12.32 9.78 -0.69
N GLY A 127 13.34 9.29 -1.38
CA GLY A 127 14.75 9.48 -1.01
C GLY A 127 15.25 8.56 0.11
N TRP A 128 14.43 7.65 0.63
CA TRP A 128 14.82 6.74 1.72
C TRP A 128 16.04 5.87 1.34
N PHE A 129 16.07 5.35 0.12
CA PHE A 129 17.18 4.55 -0.40
C PHE A 129 18.44 5.40 -0.58
N GLU A 130 18.32 6.57 -1.23
CA GLU A 130 19.43 7.46 -1.52
C GLU A 130 20.15 7.91 -0.24
N LYS A 131 19.39 8.34 0.77
CA LYS A 131 19.93 8.75 2.08
C LYS A 131 20.76 7.68 2.78
N ARG A 132 20.52 6.41 2.43
CA ARG A 132 21.21 5.23 3.00
C ARG A 132 22.24 4.61 2.07
N GLY A 133 22.49 5.25 0.92
CA GLY A 133 23.44 4.74 -0.08
C GLY A 133 23.02 3.42 -0.73
N ILE A 134 21.73 3.07 -0.66
CA ILE A 134 21.19 1.84 -1.21
C ILE A 134 20.95 2.03 -2.71
N ARG A 135 21.46 1.12 -3.52
CA ARG A 135 21.46 1.21 -5.00
C ARG A 135 20.99 -0.10 -5.62
N PRO A 136 20.63 -0.10 -6.93
CA PRO A 136 20.42 -1.31 -7.69
C PRO A 136 21.59 -2.30 -7.50
N GLY A 137 21.26 -3.59 -7.37
CA GLY A 137 22.20 -4.65 -7.02
C GLY A 137 22.27 -4.99 -5.52
N ALA A 138 21.79 -4.10 -4.64
CA ALA A 138 21.65 -4.43 -3.22
C ALA A 138 20.55 -5.48 -3.00
N ARG A 139 20.74 -6.35 -2.01
CA ARG A 139 19.75 -7.36 -1.63
C ARG A 139 18.93 -6.90 -0.43
N ILE A 140 17.63 -7.14 -0.49
CA ILE A 140 16.71 -6.97 0.64
C ILE A 140 16.48 -8.34 1.27
N GLU A 141 16.71 -8.43 2.57
CA GLU A 141 16.55 -9.66 3.34
C GLU A 141 15.23 -9.66 4.12
N GLY A 142 14.68 -10.85 4.38
CA GLY A 142 13.46 -11.01 5.17
C GLY A 142 12.17 -11.08 4.34
N ILE A 143 12.25 -11.00 3.02
CA ILE A 143 11.09 -11.08 2.12
C ILE A 143 10.37 -12.44 2.26
N GLU A 144 11.13 -13.50 2.49
CA GLU A 144 10.64 -14.87 2.68
C GLU A 144 9.70 -15.04 3.88
N ARG A 145 9.65 -14.06 4.78
CA ARG A 145 8.73 -14.06 5.94
C ARG A 145 7.31 -13.63 5.56
N GLY A 146 7.16 -13.03 4.41
CA GLY A 146 5.87 -12.59 3.89
C GLY A 146 5.08 -13.70 3.19
N PRO A 147 3.76 -13.56 3.08
CA PRO A 147 2.94 -14.48 2.30
C PRO A 147 3.28 -14.40 0.81
N PRO A 148 3.10 -15.51 0.05
CA PRO A 148 3.26 -15.50 -1.39
C PRO A 148 2.20 -14.61 -2.07
N GLY A 149 2.53 -14.06 -3.25
CA GLY A 149 1.59 -13.31 -4.08
C GLY A 149 0.50 -14.21 -4.67
N ARG A 150 -0.71 -13.71 -4.65
CA ARG A 150 -1.91 -14.36 -5.22
C ARG A 150 -2.89 -13.35 -5.79
#